data_f8ba0e1f62fa28864af7378f984b2dd0
#
_entry.id   f8ba0e1f62fa28864af7378f984b2dd0
#
_cell.length_a   1.000
_cell.length_b   1.000
_cell.length_c   1.000
_cell.angle_alpha   90.00
_cell.angle_beta   90.00
_cell.angle_gamma   90.00
#
_symmetry.space_group_name_H-M   'P 1'
#
loop_
_entity.id
_entity.type
_entity.pdbx_description
1 polymer ?
#
loop_
_entity_poly.entity_id
_entity_poly.type
_entity_poly.pdbx_seq_one_letter_code
_entity_poly.pdbx_strand_id
1 'polypeptide(L)'
;ICIDPGSDFVSVYISGKGIVLREASVVAYNKKTREIIAVGDEAAETEGKAPSAIATERPIKGGAITDTELTGELISRLLAKVRTNGLVKPRIMVSVPCGISDVEERALTSAVMKAGARQVLITEAPVAAALGAGCDVTIARGLMVLDIGGGKTDMAVVSLCRCVEQRLIKTAGNDFTDAVTAFMQKRHSLNIGKRTAQKLKESICSADDSLHAEAEVYGTDTTTHLPRKVKVHSSETAGIFDSCINKTVTLIKDTLDAVPPEILADILEDGILAVGGGAKLPGLIPLLSSLCGIKIFPAEDIDLCSIKGLGIAVENLSSLTGIAKSYHNL
;
A
#
# COMPACT_ATOMS: atom_id res chain seq x y z
N ILE A 1 -1.93 15.20 -13.29
CA ILE A 1 -2.22 13.81 -12.99
C ILE A 1 -1.41 13.41 -11.78
N CYS A 2 -2.00 12.65 -10.85
CA CYS A 2 -1.26 12.05 -9.74
C CYS A 2 -1.31 10.53 -9.85
N ILE A 3 -0.24 9.87 -9.39
CA ILE A 3 -0.12 8.41 -9.37
C ILE A 3 0.39 8.01 -7.98
N ASP A 4 -0.30 7.09 -7.34
CA ASP A 4 0.17 6.42 -6.12
C ASP A 4 0.51 4.96 -6.48
N PRO A 5 1.80 4.63 -6.67
CA PRO A 5 2.26 3.33 -7.14
C PRO A 5 2.49 2.37 -5.96
N GLY A 6 1.42 1.84 -5.38
CA GLY A 6 1.49 0.87 -4.30
C GLY A 6 1.86 -0.54 -4.76
N SER A 7 2.27 -1.39 -3.80
CA SER A 7 2.63 -2.80 -4.07
C SER A 7 1.43 -3.66 -4.50
N ASP A 8 0.23 -3.34 -4.03
CA ASP A 8 -0.98 -4.09 -4.36
C ASP A 8 -1.85 -3.39 -5.40
N PHE A 9 -1.94 -2.06 -5.33
CA PHE A 9 -2.76 -1.24 -6.23
C PHE A 9 -1.97 -0.04 -6.73
N VAL A 10 -2.25 0.37 -7.97
CA VAL A 10 -1.88 1.67 -8.51
C VAL A 10 -3.13 2.51 -8.58
N SER A 11 -3.10 3.70 -7.96
CA SER A 11 -4.21 4.65 -8.01
C SER A 11 -3.85 5.85 -8.87
N VAL A 12 -4.81 6.38 -9.63
CA VAL A 12 -4.63 7.56 -10.49
C VAL A 12 -5.68 8.61 -10.16
N TYR A 13 -5.21 9.83 -9.94
CA TYR A 13 -6.04 11.02 -9.74
C TYR A 13 -5.82 12.00 -10.88
N ILE A 14 -6.88 12.63 -11.36
CA ILE A 14 -6.82 13.72 -12.35
C ILE A 14 -7.41 14.98 -11.71
N SER A 15 -6.66 16.08 -11.72
CA SER A 15 -7.14 17.37 -11.24
C SER A 15 -8.49 17.75 -11.86
N GLY A 16 -9.44 18.15 -11.03
CA GLY A 16 -10.82 18.45 -11.41
C GLY A 16 -11.73 17.24 -11.70
N LYS A 17 -11.20 16.00 -11.66
CA LYS A 17 -11.99 14.77 -11.84
C LYS A 17 -11.97 13.83 -10.63
N GLY A 18 -11.02 14.02 -9.72
CA GLY A 18 -10.85 13.13 -8.58
C GLY A 18 -10.08 11.84 -8.91
N ILE A 19 -10.28 10.79 -8.12
CA ILE A 19 -9.70 9.46 -8.34
C ILE A 19 -10.43 8.81 -9.50
N VAL A 20 -9.73 8.56 -10.61
CA VAL A 20 -10.31 8.05 -11.87
C VAL A 20 -9.99 6.59 -12.12
N LEU A 21 -8.99 6.02 -11.40
CA LEU A 21 -8.59 4.63 -11.56
C LEU A 21 -7.95 4.13 -10.27
N ARG A 22 -8.24 2.88 -9.92
CA ARG A 22 -7.53 2.09 -8.94
C ARG A 22 -7.54 0.64 -9.39
N GLU A 23 -6.40 0.12 -9.80
CA GLU A 23 -6.24 -1.24 -10.30
C GLU A 23 -5.06 -1.94 -9.67
N ALA A 24 -5.05 -3.26 -9.73
CA ALA A 24 -3.98 -4.09 -9.17
C ALA A 24 -2.61 -3.74 -9.77
N SER A 25 -1.58 -3.73 -8.95
CA SER A 25 -0.18 -3.54 -9.37
C SER A 25 0.39 -4.84 -9.93
N VAL A 26 -0.20 -5.34 -11.03
CA VAL A 26 0.13 -6.63 -11.67
C VAL A 26 0.32 -6.45 -13.16
N VAL A 27 1.30 -7.18 -13.71
CA VAL A 27 1.56 -7.29 -15.14
C VAL A 27 1.56 -8.77 -15.53
N ALA A 28 0.84 -9.12 -16.58
CA ALA A 28 0.89 -10.43 -17.22
C ALA A 28 1.63 -10.33 -18.55
N TYR A 29 2.64 -11.17 -18.76
CA TYR A 29 3.46 -11.14 -19.96
C TYR A 29 3.87 -12.54 -20.44
N ASN A 30 4.20 -12.66 -21.72
CA ASN A 30 4.74 -13.88 -22.29
C ASN A 30 6.19 -14.07 -21.82
N LYS A 31 6.53 -15.20 -21.19
CA LYS A 31 7.86 -15.50 -20.65
C LYS A 31 8.98 -15.49 -21.70
N LYS A 32 8.67 -15.87 -22.95
CA LYS A 32 9.67 -15.96 -24.02
C LYS A 32 9.89 -14.64 -24.74
N THR A 33 8.81 -13.94 -25.07
CA THR A 33 8.86 -12.69 -25.85
C THR A 33 8.92 -11.43 -25.00
N ARG A 34 8.63 -11.53 -23.69
CA ARG A 34 8.43 -10.40 -22.77
C ARG A 34 7.28 -9.46 -23.18
N GLU A 35 6.48 -9.85 -24.16
CA GLU A 35 5.32 -9.09 -24.61
C GLU A 35 4.26 -9.02 -23.51
N ILE A 36 3.80 -7.80 -23.22
CA ILE A 36 2.78 -7.55 -22.20
C ILE A 36 1.39 -7.92 -22.74
N ILE A 37 0.73 -8.86 -22.06
CA ILE A 37 -0.58 -9.37 -22.42
C ILE A 37 -1.68 -8.57 -21.72
N ALA A 38 -1.54 -8.33 -20.41
CA ALA A 38 -2.51 -7.59 -19.60
C ALA A 38 -1.83 -6.84 -18.48
N VAL A 39 -2.50 -5.80 -17.93
CA VAL A 39 -2.06 -5.04 -16.75
C VAL A 39 -3.24 -4.79 -15.83
N GLY A 40 -2.96 -4.50 -14.57
CA GLY A 40 -3.99 -4.13 -13.60
C GLY A 40 -4.85 -5.32 -13.19
N ASP A 41 -6.14 -5.09 -13.06
CA ASP A 41 -7.11 -6.10 -12.62
C ASP A 41 -7.22 -7.26 -13.61
N GLU A 42 -7.15 -7.01 -14.90
CA GLU A 42 -7.10 -8.06 -15.94
C GLU A 42 -5.92 -9.02 -15.73
N ALA A 43 -4.73 -8.48 -15.42
CA ALA A 43 -3.55 -9.30 -15.13
C ALA A 43 -3.72 -10.06 -13.82
N ALA A 44 -4.29 -9.42 -12.78
CA ALA A 44 -4.56 -10.06 -11.50
C ALA A 44 -5.55 -11.23 -11.58
N GLU A 45 -6.51 -11.19 -12.52
CA GLU A 45 -7.43 -12.31 -12.76
C GLU A 45 -6.73 -13.57 -13.29
N THR A 46 -5.57 -13.42 -13.91
CA THR A 46 -4.79 -14.53 -14.45
C THR A 46 -3.85 -15.15 -13.41
N GLU A 47 -3.62 -14.50 -12.24
CA GLU A 47 -2.77 -15.03 -11.17
C GLU A 47 -3.25 -16.43 -10.74
N GLY A 48 -2.34 -17.42 -10.79
CA GLY A 48 -2.63 -18.82 -10.46
C GLY A 48 -3.49 -19.61 -11.47
N LYS A 49 -3.87 -19.00 -12.60
CA LYS A 49 -4.71 -19.62 -13.65
C LYS A 49 -4.04 -19.58 -15.03
N ALA A 50 -3.02 -18.74 -15.19
CA ALA A 50 -2.34 -18.55 -16.47
C ALA A 50 -1.62 -19.83 -16.95
N PRO A 51 -1.63 -20.12 -18.30
CA PRO A 51 -0.79 -21.15 -18.87
C PRO A 51 0.69 -20.97 -18.54
N SER A 52 1.48 -22.03 -18.54
CA SER A 52 2.91 -21.99 -18.16
C SER A 52 3.77 -21.03 -18.99
N ALA A 53 3.32 -20.67 -20.20
CA ALA A 53 3.97 -19.68 -21.07
C ALA A 53 3.79 -18.23 -20.61
N ILE A 54 2.80 -17.96 -19.75
CA ILE A 54 2.50 -16.63 -19.23
C ILE A 54 3.04 -16.49 -17.80
N ALA A 55 3.67 -15.38 -17.50
CA ALA A 55 4.02 -14.99 -16.15
C ALA A 55 3.13 -13.83 -15.69
N THR A 56 2.77 -13.83 -14.42
CA THR A 56 2.18 -12.69 -13.73
C THR A 56 3.17 -12.19 -12.69
N GLU A 57 3.42 -10.88 -12.67
CA GLU A 57 4.41 -10.29 -11.78
C GLU A 57 3.90 -8.96 -11.22
N ARG A 58 4.29 -8.68 -9.97
CA ARG A 58 4.11 -7.38 -9.32
C ARG A 58 5.43 -6.64 -9.39
N PRO A 59 5.56 -5.62 -10.27
CA PRO A 59 6.83 -4.94 -10.48
C PRO A 59 7.17 -3.94 -9.36
N ILE A 60 6.24 -3.73 -8.42
CA ILE A 60 6.43 -2.89 -7.23
C ILE A 60 6.23 -3.76 -5.99
N LYS A 61 7.27 -3.92 -5.16
CA LYS A 61 7.25 -4.75 -3.96
C LYS A 61 7.80 -3.98 -2.76
N GLY A 62 7.06 -3.96 -1.67
CA GLY A 62 7.50 -3.24 -0.45
C GLY A 62 7.78 -1.75 -0.69
N GLY A 63 7.07 -1.12 -1.63
CA GLY A 63 7.27 0.28 -2.02
C GLY A 63 8.45 0.52 -2.96
N ALA A 64 9.27 -0.50 -3.28
CA ALA A 64 10.39 -0.40 -4.21
C ALA A 64 10.04 -0.96 -5.59
N ILE A 65 10.57 -0.33 -6.64
CA ILE A 65 10.50 -0.85 -8.00
C ILE A 65 11.48 -2.00 -8.14
N THR A 66 10.98 -3.19 -8.45
CA THR A 66 11.78 -4.39 -8.69
C THR A 66 12.09 -4.62 -10.17
N ASP A 67 11.25 -4.09 -11.05
CA ASP A 67 11.44 -4.10 -12.52
C ASP A 67 10.96 -2.77 -13.10
N THR A 68 11.92 -1.93 -13.53
CA THR A 68 11.64 -0.59 -14.07
C THR A 68 10.90 -0.63 -15.40
N GLU A 69 11.15 -1.64 -16.22
CA GLU A 69 10.52 -1.79 -17.54
C GLU A 69 9.04 -2.18 -17.37
N LEU A 70 8.77 -3.22 -16.57
CA LEU A 70 7.40 -3.63 -16.27
C LEU A 70 6.62 -2.55 -15.53
N THR A 71 7.26 -1.78 -14.64
CA THR A 71 6.62 -0.64 -13.96
C THR A 71 6.25 0.45 -14.97
N GLY A 72 7.14 0.77 -15.90
CA GLY A 72 6.87 1.74 -16.97
C GLY A 72 5.70 1.33 -17.85
N GLU A 73 5.65 0.06 -18.26
CA GLU A 73 4.55 -0.51 -19.04
C GLU A 73 3.23 -0.51 -18.27
N LEU A 74 3.26 -0.92 -16.99
CA LEU A 74 2.09 -0.86 -16.11
C LEU A 74 1.52 0.56 -16.07
N ILE A 75 2.34 1.55 -15.70
CA ILE A 75 1.91 2.95 -15.58
C ILE A 75 1.42 3.47 -16.93
N SER A 76 2.15 3.20 -18.02
CA SER A 76 1.77 3.65 -19.38
C SER A 76 0.40 3.15 -19.80
N ARG A 77 0.13 1.84 -19.61
CA ARG A 77 -1.14 1.23 -20.00
C ARG A 77 -2.28 1.66 -19.08
N LEU A 78 -2.04 1.82 -17.76
CA LEU A 78 -3.06 2.35 -16.85
C LEU A 78 -3.40 3.82 -17.17
N LEU A 79 -2.39 4.64 -17.49
CA LEU A 79 -2.63 6.01 -17.96
C LEU A 79 -3.39 6.06 -19.28
N ALA A 80 -3.15 5.12 -20.19
CA ALA A 80 -3.89 5.05 -21.45
C ALA A 80 -5.39 4.80 -21.24
N LYS A 81 -5.77 4.05 -20.19
CA LYS A 81 -7.19 3.81 -19.84
C LYS A 81 -7.93 5.10 -19.42
N VAL A 82 -7.21 6.08 -18.83
CA VAL A 82 -7.81 7.29 -18.24
C VAL A 82 -7.56 8.56 -19.06
N ARG A 83 -6.65 8.50 -20.03
CA ARG A 83 -6.32 9.67 -20.87
C ARG A 83 -7.46 10.00 -21.82
N THR A 84 -7.96 11.21 -21.69
CA THR A 84 -8.68 11.88 -22.78
C THR A 84 -7.66 12.42 -23.78
N ASN A 85 -7.92 12.28 -25.08
CA ASN A 85 -7.06 12.67 -26.22
C ASN A 85 -6.53 14.12 -26.11
N GLY A 86 -5.47 14.32 -25.35
CA GLY A 86 -4.78 15.59 -25.21
C GLY A 86 -3.44 15.57 -25.95
N LEU A 87 -3.19 16.60 -26.77
CA LEU A 87 -1.92 16.78 -27.52
C LEU A 87 -0.70 17.09 -26.61
N VAL A 88 -0.95 17.48 -25.35
CA VAL A 88 0.10 17.92 -24.43
C VAL A 88 0.44 16.81 -23.43
N LYS A 89 1.74 16.47 -23.33
CA LYS A 89 2.23 15.56 -22.31
C LYS A 89 1.96 16.11 -20.89
N PRO A 90 1.39 15.32 -19.95
CA PRO A 90 1.03 15.80 -18.63
C PRO A 90 2.24 16.04 -17.71
N ARG A 91 2.04 16.89 -16.69
CA ARG A 91 2.81 16.79 -15.45
C ARG A 91 2.23 15.64 -14.64
N ILE A 92 3.09 14.81 -14.04
CA ILE A 92 2.67 13.70 -13.18
C ILE A 92 3.31 13.86 -11.81
N MET A 93 2.49 13.90 -10.76
CA MET A 93 2.93 13.85 -9.38
C MET A 93 2.85 12.41 -8.89
N VAL A 94 3.89 11.94 -8.20
CA VAL A 94 4.00 10.54 -7.74
C VAL A 94 4.37 10.52 -6.27
N SER A 95 3.72 9.64 -5.50
CA SER A 95 4.13 9.32 -4.14
C SER A 95 5.34 8.39 -4.14
N VAL A 96 6.24 8.61 -3.19
CA VAL A 96 7.39 7.74 -2.95
C VAL A 96 7.48 7.41 -1.46
N PRO A 97 8.04 6.25 -1.08
CA PRO A 97 8.37 6.00 0.31
C PRO A 97 9.31 7.08 0.85
N CYS A 98 9.19 7.41 2.13
CA CYS A 98 10.22 8.19 2.80
C CYS A 98 11.57 7.44 2.75
N GLY A 99 12.68 8.18 2.66
CA GLY A 99 14.02 7.61 2.63
C GLY A 99 14.30 6.70 1.42
N ILE A 100 13.53 6.86 0.35
CA ILE A 100 13.84 6.20 -0.92
C ILE A 100 15.25 6.56 -1.37
N SER A 101 16.01 5.57 -1.83
CA SER A 101 17.35 5.81 -2.36
C SER A 101 17.31 6.59 -3.68
N ASP A 102 18.39 7.35 -3.97
CA ASP A 102 18.51 8.09 -5.25
C ASP A 102 18.37 7.17 -6.47
N VAL A 103 18.77 5.90 -6.35
CA VAL A 103 18.65 4.90 -7.43
C VAL A 103 17.19 4.52 -7.66
N GLU A 104 16.44 4.23 -6.60
CA GLU A 104 15.02 3.91 -6.67
C GLU A 104 14.20 5.12 -7.14
N GLU A 105 14.50 6.33 -6.65
CA GLU A 105 13.86 7.56 -7.07
C GLU A 105 14.06 7.82 -8.57
N ARG A 106 15.28 7.62 -9.09
CA ARG A 106 15.60 7.71 -10.54
C ARG A 106 14.88 6.62 -11.35
N ALA A 107 14.80 5.40 -10.82
CA ALA A 107 14.09 4.31 -11.50
C ALA A 107 12.60 4.63 -11.68
N LEU A 108 11.94 5.11 -10.61
CA LEU A 108 10.54 5.54 -10.65
C LEU A 108 10.34 6.72 -11.62
N THR A 109 11.17 7.76 -11.49
CA THR A 109 11.10 8.93 -12.37
C THR A 109 11.27 8.53 -13.83
N SER A 110 12.23 7.66 -14.14
CA SER A 110 12.45 7.12 -15.49
C SER A 110 11.23 6.34 -15.99
N ALA A 111 10.64 5.48 -15.16
CA ALA A 111 9.44 4.72 -15.53
C ALA A 111 8.26 5.65 -15.87
N VAL A 112 8.02 6.68 -15.06
CA VAL A 112 6.93 7.65 -15.27
C VAL A 112 7.20 8.55 -16.48
N MET A 113 8.46 8.94 -16.72
CA MET A 113 8.85 9.68 -17.94
C MET A 113 8.62 8.86 -19.21
N LYS A 114 9.01 7.56 -19.20
CA LYS A 114 8.76 6.63 -20.32
C LYS A 114 7.26 6.43 -20.56
N ALA A 115 6.43 6.46 -19.51
CA ALA A 115 4.97 6.42 -19.62
C ALA A 115 4.36 7.71 -20.23
N GLY A 116 5.19 8.70 -20.59
CA GLY A 116 4.81 9.89 -21.36
C GLY A 116 4.59 11.15 -20.53
N ALA A 117 5.12 11.25 -19.32
CA ALA A 117 5.17 12.50 -18.56
C ALA A 117 6.15 13.50 -19.24
N ARG A 118 5.81 14.81 -19.17
CA ARG A 118 6.77 15.88 -19.52
C ARG A 118 7.58 16.33 -18.29
N GLN A 119 7.01 16.17 -17.11
CA GLN A 119 7.60 16.56 -15.83
C GLN A 119 7.07 15.60 -14.76
N VAL A 120 7.95 15.16 -13.87
CA VAL A 120 7.60 14.35 -12.71
C VAL A 120 7.83 15.18 -11.45
N LEU A 121 6.81 15.22 -10.59
CA LEU A 121 6.87 15.78 -9.25
C LEU A 121 6.84 14.61 -8.27
N ILE A 122 7.69 14.64 -7.26
CA ILE A 122 7.78 13.56 -6.26
C ILE A 122 7.41 14.12 -4.90
N THR A 123 6.51 13.44 -4.21
CA THR A 123 6.07 13.74 -2.83
C THR A 123 6.24 12.50 -1.95
N GLU A 124 6.67 12.69 -0.72
CA GLU A 124 6.78 11.61 0.26
C GLU A 124 5.37 11.07 0.62
N ALA A 125 5.19 9.75 0.53
CA ALA A 125 3.88 9.12 0.72
C ALA A 125 3.21 9.43 2.08
N PRO A 126 3.92 9.46 3.23
CA PRO A 126 3.29 9.84 4.50
C PRO A 126 2.83 11.31 4.53
N VAL A 127 3.55 12.22 3.86
CA VAL A 127 3.13 13.63 3.73
C VAL A 127 1.84 13.72 2.92
N ALA A 128 1.80 13.01 1.79
CA ALA A 128 0.59 12.91 0.99
C ALA A 128 -0.56 12.26 1.77
N ALA A 129 -0.30 11.17 2.51
CA ALA A 129 -1.33 10.49 3.30
C ALA A 129 -1.91 11.39 4.40
N ALA A 130 -1.06 12.12 5.13
CA ALA A 130 -1.49 13.08 6.14
C ALA A 130 -2.37 14.18 5.55
N LEU A 131 -1.93 14.77 4.42
CA LEU A 131 -2.71 15.79 3.70
C LEU A 131 -4.05 15.26 3.20
N GLY A 132 -4.06 14.02 2.67
CA GLY A 132 -5.28 13.36 2.20
C GLY A 132 -6.24 12.94 3.32
N ALA A 133 -5.75 12.79 4.53
CA ALA A 133 -6.55 12.59 5.75
C ALA A 133 -7.08 13.91 6.34
N GLY A 134 -6.76 15.07 5.72
CA GLY A 134 -7.21 16.38 6.16
C GLY A 134 -6.33 17.04 7.22
N CYS A 135 -5.13 16.52 7.47
CA CYS A 135 -4.19 17.11 8.41
C CYS A 135 -3.46 18.31 7.79
N ASP A 136 -3.20 19.35 8.58
CA ASP A 136 -2.36 20.48 8.16
C ASP A 136 -0.89 20.11 8.32
N VAL A 137 -0.24 19.77 7.20
CA VAL A 137 1.18 19.38 7.14
C VAL A 137 2.12 20.60 7.09
N THR A 138 1.60 21.82 7.00
CA THR A 138 2.40 23.06 6.82
C THR A 138 2.90 23.65 8.13
N ILE A 139 2.34 23.26 9.26
CA ILE A 139 2.68 23.78 10.59
C ILE A 139 3.90 23.08 11.17
N ALA A 140 4.61 23.78 12.08
CA ALA A 140 5.73 23.23 12.84
C ALA A 140 5.21 22.39 14.02
N ARG A 141 4.50 21.30 13.73
CA ARG A 141 3.95 20.33 14.69
C ARG A 141 4.23 18.91 14.21
N GLY A 142 4.58 18.03 15.11
CA GLY A 142 4.88 16.63 14.79
C GLY A 142 3.62 15.81 14.60
N LEU A 143 3.30 15.43 13.36
CA LEU A 143 2.21 14.51 13.04
C LEU A 143 2.77 13.12 12.73
N MET A 144 2.37 12.12 13.50
CA MET A 144 2.82 10.74 13.30
C MET A 144 1.84 9.95 12.45
N VAL A 145 2.34 9.34 11.37
CA VAL A 145 1.57 8.56 10.40
C VAL A 145 2.07 7.12 10.42
N LEU A 146 1.15 6.17 10.62
CA LEU A 146 1.36 4.73 10.49
C LEU A 146 0.65 4.25 9.20
N ASP A 147 1.42 3.95 8.17
CA ASP A 147 0.89 3.41 6.91
C ASP A 147 1.10 1.89 6.86
N ILE A 148 0.03 1.13 7.07
CA ILE A 148 0.04 -0.33 6.91
C ILE A 148 -0.46 -0.65 5.51
N GLY A 149 0.48 -0.72 4.56
CA GLY A 149 0.19 -1.04 3.16
C GLY A 149 -0.01 -2.53 2.90
N GLY A 150 0.14 -2.94 1.63
CA GLY A 150 0.12 -4.34 1.24
C GLY A 150 1.46 -5.04 1.47
N GLY A 151 2.57 -4.43 1.07
CA GLY A 151 3.91 -5.05 1.10
C GLY A 151 4.87 -4.50 2.16
N LYS A 152 4.52 -3.41 2.84
CA LYS A 152 5.32 -2.79 3.90
C LYS A 152 4.46 -2.02 4.88
N THR A 153 4.96 -1.83 6.09
CA THR A 153 4.44 -0.86 7.05
C THR A 153 5.47 0.25 7.24
N ASP A 154 5.07 1.48 6.96
CA ASP A 154 5.85 2.69 7.18
C ASP A 154 5.35 3.41 8.42
N MET A 155 6.28 3.94 9.18
CA MET A 155 6.05 4.86 10.28
C MET A 155 6.83 6.12 10.02
N ALA A 156 6.18 7.26 9.97
CA ALA A 156 6.83 8.53 9.70
C ALA A 156 6.27 9.65 10.57
N VAL A 157 7.13 10.58 10.94
CA VAL A 157 6.75 11.85 11.56
C VAL A 157 6.85 12.94 10.51
N VAL A 158 5.73 13.63 10.28
CA VAL A 158 5.61 14.70 9.31
C VAL A 158 5.56 16.03 10.03
N SER A 159 6.33 17.02 9.57
CA SER A 159 6.30 18.42 10.01
C SER A 159 6.76 19.32 8.86
N LEU A 160 6.16 20.49 8.69
CA LEU A 160 6.54 21.47 7.65
C LEU A 160 6.65 20.86 6.25
N CYS A 161 5.68 20.08 5.84
CA CYS A 161 5.60 19.37 4.56
C CYS A 161 6.72 18.35 4.31
N ARG A 162 7.42 17.85 5.34
CA ARG A 162 8.54 16.90 5.24
C ARG A 162 8.44 15.78 6.27
N CYS A 163 9.00 14.62 5.93
CA CYS A 163 9.30 13.61 6.92
C CYS A 163 10.55 13.99 7.71
N VAL A 164 10.44 14.06 9.04
CA VAL A 164 11.54 14.40 9.95
C VAL A 164 12.15 13.17 10.61
N GLU A 165 11.37 12.11 10.79
CA GLU A 165 11.80 10.79 11.25
C GLU A 165 11.00 9.73 10.50
N GLN A 166 11.63 8.58 10.24
CA GLN A 166 10.96 7.48 9.55
C GLN A 166 11.57 6.14 9.88
N ARG A 167 10.73 5.14 9.90
CA ARG A 167 11.11 3.73 9.98
C ARG A 167 10.15 2.89 9.16
N LEU A 168 10.64 1.77 8.66
CA LEU A 168 9.80 0.84 7.90
C LEU A 168 10.13 -0.62 8.25
N ILE A 169 9.14 -1.48 8.10
CA ILE A 169 9.29 -2.93 8.13
C ILE A 169 8.63 -3.56 6.89
N LYS A 170 9.21 -4.67 6.43
CA LYS A 170 8.65 -5.47 5.31
C LYS A 170 7.60 -6.48 5.83
N THR A 171 6.73 -6.02 6.72
CA THR A 171 5.62 -6.81 7.27
C THR A 171 4.36 -5.96 7.13
N ALA A 172 3.34 -6.45 6.44
CA ALA A 172 2.12 -5.70 6.13
C ALA A 172 0.95 -6.60 5.72
N GLY A 173 -0.02 -6.09 4.99
CA GLY A 173 -1.24 -6.78 4.59
C GLY A 173 -1.03 -8.13 3.89
N ASN A 174 0.04 -8.26 3.11
CA ASN A 174 0.40 -9.52 2.44
C ASN A 174 0.87 -10.58 3.43
N ASP A 175 1.62 -10.19 4.47
CA ASP A 175 2.04 -11.12 5.53
C ASP A 175 0.84 -11.63 6.35
N PHE A 176 -0.18 -10.78 6.55
CA PHE A 176 -1.45 -11.24 7.14
C PHE A 176 -2.13 -12.28 6.24
N THR A 177 -2.10 -12.10 4.92
CA THR A 177 -2.66 -13.08 3.97
C THR A 177 -1.86 -14.38 3.98
N ASP A 178 -0.54 -14.31 4.07
CA ASP A 178 0.35 -15.48 4.17
C ASP A 178 0.14 -16.22 5.50
N ALA A 179 -0.11 -15.51 6.60
CA ALA A 179 -0.49 -16.11 7.89
C ALA A 179 -1.79 -16.90 7.79
N VAL A 180 -2.81 -16.39 7.07
CA VAL A 180 -4.05 -17.12 6.79
C VAL A 180 -3.78 -18.38 5.96
N THR A 181 -2.91 -18.29 4.94
CA THR A 181 -2.53 -19.48 4.14
C THR A 181 -1.87 -20.55 4.99
N ALA A 182 -0.92 -20.14 5.85
CA ALA A 182 -0.23 -21.05 6.78
C ALA A 182 -1.20 -21.67 7.81
N PHE A 183 -2.14 -20.88 8.33
CA PHE A 183 -3.20 -21.37 9.21
C PHE A 183 -4.05 -22.45 8.54
N MET A 184 -4.54 -22.21 7.32
CA MET A 184 -5.36 -23.18 6.58
C MET A 184 -4.60 -24.50 6.34
N GLN A 185 -3.31 -24.40 5.98
CA GLN A 185 -2.47 -25.58 5.79
C GLN A 185 -2.23 -26.34 7.11
N LYS A 186 -1.93 -25.62 8.21
CA LYS A 186 -1.53 -26.20 9.48
C LYS A 186 -2.71 -26.77 10.26
N ARG A 187 -3.83 -26.05 10.29
CA ARG A 187 -5.01 -26.40 11.09
C ARG A 187 -5.98 -27.32 10.35
N HIS A 188 -6.17 -27.07 9.06
CA HIS A 188 -7.17 -27.75 8.25
C HIS A 188 -6.56 -28.72 7.22
N SER A 189 -5.22 -28.83 7.12
CA SER A 189 -4.53 -29.60 6.08
C SER A 189 -5.02 -29.25 4.67
N LEU A 190 -5.26 -27.96 4.42
CA LEU A 190 -5.86 -27.46 3.17
C LEU A 190 -4.95 -26.44 2.51
N ASN A 191 -4.49 -26.73 1.29
CA ASN A 191 -3.80 -25.75 0.46
C ASN A 191 -4.81 -24.86 -0.24
N ILE A 192 -4.70 -23.55 -0.03
CA ILE A 192 -5.50 -22.53 -0.70
C ILE A 192 -4.62 -21.53 -1.45
N GLY A 193 -5.15 -20.96 -2.52
CA GLY A 193 -4.46 -19.89 -3.26
C GLY A 193 -4.49 -18.57 -2.51
N LYS A 194 -3.52 -17.68 -2.82
CA LYS A 194 -3.37 -16.36 -2.18
C LYS A 194 -4.65 -15.52 -2.26
N ARG A 195 -5.36 -15.53 -3.40
CA ARG A 195 -6.64 -14.83 -3.57
C ARG A 195 -7.74 -15.36 -2.64
N THR A 196 -7.77 -16.67 -2.42
CA THR A 196 -8.72 -17.30 -1.47
C THR A 196 -8.37 -16.92 -0.03
N ALA A 197 -7.09 -16.93 0.32
CA ALA A 197 -6.62 -16.50 1.63
C ALA A 197 -6.92 -15.01 1.90
N GLN A 198 -6.75 -14.14 0.90
CA GLN A 198 -7.10 -12.71 0.99
C GLN A 198 -8.60 -12.53 1.27
N LYS A 199 -9.46 -13.23 0.51
CA LYS A 199 -10.92 -13.19 0.74
C LYS A 199 -11.30 -13.69 2.12
N LEU A 200 -10.66 -14.77 2.59
CA LEU A 200 -10.89 -15.32 3.92
C LEU A 200 -10.48 -14.32 5.00
N LYS A 201 -9.30 -13.70 4.86
CA LYS A 201 -8.84 -12.62 5.74
C LYS A 201 -9.86 -11.49 5.85
N GLU A 202 -10.38 -11.01 4.73
CA GLU A 202 -11.32 -9.89 4.68
C GLU A 202 -12.71 -10.24 5.22
N SER A 203 -13.11 -11.53 5.15
CA SER A 203 -14.47 -11.94 5.52
C SER A 203 -14.65 -12.37 6.97
N ILE A 204 -13.65 -13.05 7.56
CA ILE A 204 -13.80 -13.65 8.89
C ILE A 204 -12.64 -13.41 9.85
N CYS A 205 -11.49 -12.86 9.39
CA CYS A 205 -10.35 -12.67 10.29
C CYS A 205 -10.42 -11.33 11.01
N SER A 206 -9.98 -11.33 12.26
CA SER A 206 -9.82 -10.15 13.10
C SER A 206 -8.49 -10.24 13.86
N ALA A 207 -7.93 -9.10 14.21
CA ALA A 207 -6.77 -9.03 15.10
C ALA A 207 -7.12 -9.25 16.57
N ASP A 208 -8.40 -9.15 16.89
CA ASP A 208 -9.00 -9.43 18.19
C ASP A 208 -10.14 -10.44 18.05
N ASP A 209 -10.72 -10.88 19.17
CA ASP A 209 -11.82 -11.86 19.18
C ASP A 209 -13.22 -11.22 18.99
N SER A 210 -13.28 -9.99 18.46
CA SER A 210 -14.55 -9.24 18.35
C SER A 210 -15.45 -9.72 17.21
N LEU A 211 -14.90 -10.40 16.21
CA LEU A 211 -15.63 -10.82 15.02
C LEU A 211 -16.23 -12.24 15.19
N HIS A 212 -17.53 -12.36 14.98
CA HIS A 212 -18.24 -13.64 14.97
C HIS A 212 -18.77 -13.91 13.55
N ALA A 213 -17.98 -14.62 12.75
CA ALA A 213 -18.30 -14.94 11.36
C ALA A 213 -17.81 -16.34 10.98
N GLU A 214 -18.35 -16.88 9.90
CA GLU A 214 -17.92 -18.16 9.33
C GLU A 214 -17.86 -18.07 7.82
N ALA A 215 -16.96 -18.85 7.22
CA ALA A 215 -16.83 -18.94 5.77
C ALA A 215 -16.57 -20.38 5.33
N GLU A 216 -17.03 -20.69 4.13
CA GLU A 216 -16.69 -21.94 3.43
C GLU A 216 -15.51 -21.71 2.49
N VAL A 217 -14.49 -22.53 2.63
CA VAL A 217 -13.25 -22.43 1.87
C VAL A 217 -13.01 -23.70 1.08
N TYR A 218 -12.69 -23.53 -0.21
CA TYR A 218 -12.33 -24.60 -1.12
C TYR A 218 -10.83 -24.60 -1.33
N GLY A 219 -10.23 -25.78 -1.30
CA GLY A 219 -8.80 -25.95 -1.53
C GLY A 219 -8.45 -27.40 -1.85
N THR A 220 -7.15 -27.70 -1.88
CA THR A 220 -6.63 -29.06 -2.10
C THR A 220 -6.15 -29.62 -0.76
N ASP A 221 -6.65 -30.78 -0.37
CA ASP A 221 -6.19 -31.50 0.80
C ASP A 221 -4.70 -31.84 0.67
N THR A 222 -3.91 -31.55 1.70
CA THR A 222 -2.43 -31.72 1.65
C THR A 222 -1.99 -33.16 1.66
N THR A 223 -2.85 -34.08 2.12
CA THR A 223 -2.55 -35.52 2.25
C THR A 223 -3.04 -36.32 1.05
N THR A 224 -4.32 -36.09 0.67
CA THR A 224 -4.96 -36.87 -0.41
C THR A 224 -4.81 -36.22 -1.77
N HIS A 225 -4.41 -34.95 -1.83
CA HIS A 225 -4.33 -34.12 -3.04
C HIS A 225 -5.67 -33.96 -3.78
N LEU A 226 -6.79 -34.26 -3.12
CA LEU A 226 -8.13 -34.11 -3.67
C LEU A 226 -8.75 -32.76 -3.30
N PRO A 227 -9.65 -32.21 -4.12
CA PRO A 227 -10.43 -31.04 -3.75
C PRO A 227 -11.24 -31.29 -2.49
N ARG A 228 -11.20 -30.35 -1.56
CA ARG A 228 -11.95 -30.41 -0.30
C ARG A 228 -12.52 -29.05 0.07
N LYS A 229 -13.68 -29.06 0.70
CA LYS A 229 -14.36 -27.91 1.27
C LYS A 229 -14.24 -27.98 2.79
N VAL A 230 -13.95 -26.85 3.41
CA VAL A 230 -13.86 -26.72 4.86
C VAL A 230 -14.66 -25.49 5.31
N LYS A 231 -15.38 -25.60 6.40
CA LYS A 231 -16.00 -24.48 7.10
C LYS A 231 -15.03 -23.97 8.16
N VAL A 232 -14.77 -22.67 8.18
CA VAL A 232 -13.85 -22.01 9.09
C VAL A 232 -14.61 -20.95 9.88
N HIS A 233 -14.39 -20.91 11.20
CA HIS A 233 -14.96 -19.92 12.11
C HIS A 233 -13.93 -18.86 12.47
N SER A 234 -14.37 -17.62 12.66
CA SER A 234 -13.48 -16.51 13.06
C SER A 234 -12.71 -16.80 14.36
N SER A 235 -13.34 -17.48 15.33
CA SER A 235 -12.68 -17.88 16.58
C SER A 235 -11.45 -18.78 16.40
N GLU A 236 -11.35 -19.48 15.26
CA GLU A 236 -10.19 -20.31 14.94
C GLU A 236 -8.99 -19.47 14.46
N THR A 237 -9.21 -18.22 14.06
CA THR A 237 -8.18 -17.31 13.54
C THR A 237 -7.53 -16.45 14.63
N ALA A 238 -7.89 -16.62 15.87
CA ALA A 238 -7.28 -15.92 16.99
C ALA A 238 -5.76 -16.16 17.05
N GLY A 239 -4.98 -15.09 17.22
CA GLY A 239 -3.53 -15.14 17.37
C GLY A 239 -2.72 -15.44 16.10
N ILE A 240 -3.34 -15.71 14.93
CA ILE A 240 -2.57 -16.00 13.70
C ILE A 240 -1.74 -14.81 13.23
N PHE A 241 -2.09 -13.58 13.65
CA PHE A 241 -1.42 -12.34 13.28
C PHE A 241 -0.42 -11.83 14.30
N ASP A 242 -0.26 -12.49 15.45
CA ASP A 242 0.56 -12.02 16.59
C ASP A 242 1.99 -11.66 16.16
N SER A 243 2.60 -12.47 15.31
CA SER A 243 3.95 -12.21 14.82
C SER A 243 4.02 -10.89 14.03
N CYS A 244 3.03 -10.60 13.19
CA CYS A 244 2.98 -9.37 12.40
C CYS A 244 2.65 -8.17 13.29
N ILE A 245 1.70 -8.33 14.22
CA ILE A 245 1.30 -7.29 15.16
C ILE A 245 2.46 -6.89 16.06
N ASN A 246 3.19 -7.86 16.63
CA ASN A 246 4.35 -7.60 17.49
C ASN A 246 5.46 -6.82 16.76
N LYS A 247 5.73 -7.12 15.49
CA LYS A 247 6.66 -6.35 14.67
C LYS A 247 6.20 -4.91 14.46
N THR A 248 4.89 -4.71 14.24
CA THR A 248 4.32 -3.36 14.10
C THR A 248 4.39 -2.59 15.42
N VAL A 249 4.12 -3.24 16.56
CA VAL A 249 4.28 -2.64 17.90
C VAL A 249 5.72 -2.23 18.15
N THR A 250 6.69 -3.08 17.79
CA THR A 250 8.12 -2.76 17.90
C THR A 250 8.47 -1.55 17.04
N LEU A 251 8.01 -1.51 15.77
CA LEU A 251 8.21 -0.38 14.88
C LEU A 251 7.70 0.94 15.50
N ILE A 252 6.48 0.92 16.06
CA ILE A 252 5.88 2.09 16.70
C ILE A 252 6.75 2.56 17.86
N LYS A 253 7.13 1.67 18.78
CA LYS A 253 7.93 2.00 19.96
C LYS A 253 9.31 2.53 19.58
N ASP A 254 10.01 1.84 18.67
CA ASP A 254 11.33 2.24 18.20
C ASP A 254 11.31 3.62 17.51
N THR A 255 10.20 3.97 16.86
CA THR A 255 10.05 5.28 16.22
C THR A 255 9.79 6.35 17.27
N LEU A 256 8.93 6.09 18.25
CA LEU A 256 8.65 7.02 19.35
C LEU A 256 9.91 7.32 20.18
N ASP A 257 10.75 6.31 20.41
CA ASP A 257 12.01 6.45 21.15
C ASP A 257 13.07 7.31 20.41
N ALA A 258 12.97 7.40 19.08
CA ALA A 258 13.90 8.16 18.24
C ALA A 258 13.48 9.63 18.03
N VAL A 259 12.23 9.97 18.37
CA VAL A 259 11.67 11.31 18.12
C VAL A 259 12.13 12.30 19.21
N PRO A 260 12.51 13.55 18.84
CA PRO A 260 12.80 14.60 19.83
C PRO A 260 11.62 14.86 20.80
N PRO A 261 11.92 15.24 22.07
CA PRO A 261 10.89 15.41 23.10
C PRO A 261 9.76 16.39 22.73
N GLU A 262 10.07 17.46 22.00
CA GLU A 262 9.10 18.45 21.56
C GLU A 262 8.08 17.86 20.58
N ILE A 263 8.56 17.08 19.62
CA ILE A 263 7.72 16.38 18.65
C ILE A 263 6.94 15.22 19.33
N LEU A 264 7.57 14.53 20.28
CA LEU A 264 6.91 13.48 21.05
C LEU A 264 5.72 14.04 21.84
N ALA A 265 5.84 15.24 22.41
CA ALA A 265 4.72 15.91 23.10
C ALA A 265 3.51 16.12 22.17
N ASP A 266 3.75 16.58 20.93
CA ASP A 266 2.69 16.74 19.91
C ASP A 266 2.01 15.40 19.60
N ILE A 267 2.81 14.33 19.41
CA ILE A 267 2.29 13.00 19.09
C ILE A 267 1.47 12.42 20.25
N LEU A 268 1.86 12.65 21.49
CA LEU A 268 1.12 12.19 22.67
C LEU A 268 -0.23 12.92 22.80
N GLU A 269 -0.30 14.17 22.41
CA GLU A 269 -1.54 14.97 22.41
C GLU A 269 -2.49 14.55 21.28
N ASP A 270 -1.98 14.47 20.05
CA ASP A 270 -2.79 14.22 18.84
C ASP A 270 -3.04 12.74 18.57
N GLY A 271 -2.09 11.89 18.94
CA GLY A 271 -2.09 10.46 18.62
C GLY A 271 -1.40 10.15 17.27
N ILE A 272 -1.58 8.90 16.81
CA ILE A 272 -1.00 8.37 15.58
C ILE A 272 -2.11 8.18 14.54
N LEU A 273 -1.95 8.79 13.38
CA LEU A 273 -2.85 8.63 12.25
C LEU A 273 -2.55 7.29 11.53
N ALA A 274 -3.51 6.38 11.49
CA ALA A 274 -3.37 5.12 10.74
C ALA A 274 -3.98 5.23 9.35
N VAL A 275 -3.21 4.83 8.35
CA VAL A 275 -3.59 4.78 6.92
C VAL A 275 -3.16 3.43 6.31
N GLY A 276 -3.52 3.21 5.05
CA GLY A 276 -3.15 2.03 4.29
C GLY A 276 -4.14 0.87 4.38
N GLY A 277 -4.22 0.07 3.31
CA GLY A 277 -5.20 -1.01 3.19
C GLY A 277 -5.07 -2.14 4.22
N GLY A 278 -3.85 -2.39 4.73
CA GLY A 278 -3.60 -3.39 5.78
C GLY A 278 -4.20 -2.98 7.13
N ALA A 279 -4.34 -1.69 7.39
CA ALA A 279 -4.95 -1.16 8.61
C ALA A 279 -6.47 -1.42 8.69
N LYS A 280 -7.10 -1.88 7.59
CA LYS A 280 -8.52 -2.30 7.56
C LYS A 280 -8.79 -3.62 8.26
N LEU A 281 -7.75 -4.37 8.69
CA LEU A 281 -7.97 -5.61 9.43
C LEU A 281 -8.79 -5.31 10.71
N PRO A 282 -9.97 -5.93 10.88
CA PRO A 282 -10.81 -5.68 12.05
C PRO A 282 -10.05 -5.88 13.36
N GLY A 283 -10.27 -5.00 14.34
CA GLY A 283 -9.63 -5.06 15.65
C GLY A 283 -8.16 -4.61 15.70
N LEU A 284 -7.48 -4.42 14.54
CA LEU A 284 -6.03 -4.13 14.49
C LEU A 284 -5.70 -2.78 15.16
N ILE A 285 -6.39 -1.71 14.79
CA ILE A 285 -6.08 -0.36 15.30
C ILE A 285 -6.33 -0.24 16.81
N PRO A 286 -7.49 -0.67 17.36
CA PRO A 286 -7.69 -0.70 18.81
C PRO A 286 -6.65 -1.53 19.56
N LEU A 287 -6.27 -2.69 19.01
CA LEU A 287 -5.26 -3.57 19.61
C LEU A 287 -3.87 -2.90 19.63
N LEU A 288 -3.43 -2.31 18.52
CA LEU A 288 -2.17 -1.56 18.45
C LEU A 288 -2.17 -0.39 19.43
N SER A 289 -3.27 0.37 19.52
CA SER A 289 -3.42 1.48 20.47
C SER A 289 -3.26 1.00 21.93
N SER A 290 -3.90 -0.12 22.27
CA SER A 290 -3.79 -0.75 23.62
C SER A 290 -2.35 -1.23 23.92
N LEU A 291 -1.70 -1.91 22.96
CA LEU A 291 -0.35 -2.47 23.15
C LEU A 291 0.75 -1.41 23.21
N CYS A 292 0.54 -0.28 22.54
CA CYS A 292 1.50 0.83 22.53
C CYS A 292 1.23 1.86 23.63
N GLY A 293 0.03 1.87 24.23
CA GLY A 293 -0.36 2.85 25.25
C GLY A 293 -0.52 4.27 24.70
N ILE A 294 -0.73 4.42 23.38
CA ILE A 294 -0.95 5.70 22.71
C ILE A 294 -2.16 5.61 21.81
N LYS A 295 -2.89 6.70 21.68
CA LYS A 295 -4.05 6.77 20.79
C LYS A 295 -3.62 6.57 19.34
N ILE A 296 -4.19 5.55 18.67
CA ILE A 296 -4.06 5.33 17.22
C ILE A 296 -5.47 5.41 16.63
N PHE A 297 -5.64 6.19 15.57
CA PHE A 297 -6.96 6.38 14.96
C PHE A 297 -6.88 6.26 13.43
N PRO A 298 -7.88 5.63 12.79
CA PRO A 298 -7.90 5.45 11.35
C PRO A 298 -8.32 6.74 10.66
N ALA A 299 -7.75 7.01 9.48
CA ALA A 299 -8.28 7.99 8.56
C ALA A 299 -9.65 7.55 7.99
N GLU A 300 -10.47 8.49 7.52
CA GLU A 300 -11.80 8.22 6.97
C GLU A 300 -11.72 7.27 5.75
N ASP A 301 -10.93 7.62 4.73
CA ASP A 301 -10.69 6.78 3.55
C ASP A 301 -9.30 6.16 3.62
N ILE A 302 -9.09 5.32 4.60
CA ILE A 302 -7.81 4.81 5.07
C ILE A 302 -6.86 4.30 3.97
N ASP A 303 -7.35 3.74 2.87
CA ASP A 303 -6.57 3.21 1.75
C ASP A 303 -6.50 4.13 0.54
N LEU A 304 -7.06 5.34 0.63
CA LEU A 304 -7.07 6.36 -0.42
C LEU A 304 -6.39 7.66 0.00
N CYS A 305 -5.89 7.75 1.24
CA CYS A 305 -5.30 8.99 1.77
C CYS A 305 -4.14 9.49 0.89
N SER A 306 -3.18 8.63 0.53
CA SER A 306 -2.04 9.04 -0.28
C SER A 306 -2.45 9.64 -1.62
N ILE A 307 -3.34 9.00 -2.37
CA ILE A 307 -3.77 9.51 -3.69
C ILE A 307 -4.64 10.77 -3.56
N LYS A 308 -5.48 10.88 -2.52
CA LYS A 308 -6.23 12.11 -2.23
C LYS A 308 -5.30 13.26 -1.90
N GLY A 309 -4.30 13.02 -1.06
CA GLY A 309 -3.31 14.03 -0.69
C GLY A 309 -2.44 14.49 -1.87
N LEU A 310 -2.07 13.59 -2.77
CA LEU A 310 -1.43 13.97 -4.04
C LEU A 310 -2.34 14.88 -4.87
N GLY A 311 -3.65 14.59 -4.90
CA GLY A 311 -4.65 15.43 -5.56
C GLY A 311 -4.70 16.84 -4.96
N ILE A 312 -4.78 16.94 -3.63
CA ILE A 312 -4.74 18.23 -2.91
C ILE A 312 -3.42 18.95 -3.18
N ALA A 313 -2.29 18.24 -3.13
CA ALA A 313 -0.96 18.81 -3.35
C ALA A 313 -0.81 19.38 -4.76
N VAL A 314 -1.23 18.68 -5.80
CA VAL A 314 -1.10 19.14 -7.20
C VAL A 314 -1.99 20.35 -7.49
N GLU A 315 -3.14 20.47 -6.83
CA GLU A 315 -4.07 21.58 -6.97
C GLU A 315 -3.62 22.82 -6.19
N ASN A 316 -2.79 22.65 -5.14
CA ASN A 316 -2.35 23.71 -4.24
C ASN A 316 -0.82 23.89 -4.20
N LEU A 317 -0.09 23.55 -5.27
CA LEU A 317 1.38 23.60 -5.33
C LEU A 317 1.98 24.96 -4.95
N SER A 318 1.29 26.07 -5.23
CA SER A 318 1.76 27.41 -4.91
C SER A 318 1.74 27.73 -3.43
N SER A 319 0.81 27.13 -2.67
CA SER A 319 0.67 27.33 -1.22
C SER A 319 1.41 26.27 -0.39
N LEU A 320 1.59 25.07 -0.93
CA LEU A 320 2.30 23.96 -0.28
C LEU A 320 3.79 23.95 -0.67
N THR A 321 4.50 25.04 -0.33
CA THR A 321 5.93 25.17 -0.62
C THR A 321 6.73 24.04 0.01
N GLY A 322 7.57 23.38 -0.82
CA GLY A 322 8.44 22.30 -0.35
C GLY A 322 7.83 20.90 -0.36
N ILE A 323 6.54 20.74 -0.65
CA ILE A 323 5.88 19.41 -0.63
C ILE A 323 6.40 18.46 -1.72
N ALA A 324 6.93 18.99 -2.82
CA ALA A 324 7.40 18.16 -3.94
C ALA A 324 8.78 18.58 -4.48
N LYS A 325 9.55 17.56 -4.90
CA LYS A 325 10.74 17.72 -5.74
C LYS A 325 10.34 17.60 -7.21
N SER A 326 10.99 18.35 -8.10
CA SER A 326 10.66 18.41 -9.54
C SER A 326 11.76 17.83 -10.41
N TYR A 327 11.39 16.99 -11.37
CA TYR A 327 12.26 16.41 -12.38
C TYR A 327 11.73 16.72 -13.77
N HIS A 328 12.62 17.15 -14.67
CA HIS A 328 12.30 17.48 -16.05
C HIS A 328 13.02 16.50 -17.00
N ASN A 329 12.44 16.23 -18.17
CA ASN A 329 13.21 15.65 -19.27
C ASN A 329 14.31 16.64 -19.67
N LEU A 330 15.56 16.21 -19.62
CA LEU A 330 16.69 16.89 -20.21
C LEU A 330 16.62 16.84 -21.74
#